data_e261c2919bfdbda4abe578ef2ce1c5b4
#
_entry.id   e261c2919bfdbda4abe578ef2ce1c5b4
#
_cell.length_a   1.000
_cell.length_b   1.000
_cell.length_c   1.000
_cell.angle_alpha   90.00
_cell.angle_beta   90.00
_cell.angle_gamma   90.00
#
_symmetry.space_group_name_H-M   'P 1'
#
loop_
_entity.id
_entity.type
_entity.pdbx_description
1 polymer ?
#
loop_
_entity_poly.entity_id
_entity_poly.type
_entity_poly.pdbx_seq_one_letter_code
_entity_poly.pdbx_strand_id
1 'polypeptide(L)'
;MTTFDPTRRGFLGFAAGALALAAMPRIVGAAPRRDYTVKQITAGVLDIGYVDEGSGPAVILLHGWPYDIHSYDEVIPLLVAKGHRVIVPYLRGFGSTRFRSRSTVRNGQQAAMAVDVIALMDALRIDKAVVAGFDWGARTANIVAALWPERCTAMVAVSGYLVADLKANLEPLPPAAELGWWYQYYFATERGRRGYAANTHEFAKLIWKLASPSWAFDDATFERSAAAFDNPDHVAIVIHNYRWRLSLADGERRYDALEAKLAAGPTIGVPSITIGSDFDGARADGAAYAKKFTGRYSHRVLRGIGHDVPQEAPAAFADAVLEVVRGG
;
A
#
# COMPACT_ATOMS: atom_id res chain seq x y z
N MET A 1 13.19 -43.12 30.49
CA MET A 1 11.99 -42.86 31.31
C MET A 1 12.36 -41.74 32.27
N THR A 2 12.23 -40.49 31.87
CA THR A 2 12.46 -39.34 32.73
C THR A 2 11.19 -38.51 32.70
N THR A 3 10.58 -38.42 33.85
CA THR A 3 9.31 -37.78 34.15
C THR A 3 9.40 -36.26 33.98
N PHE A 4 8.47 -35.69 33.27
CA PHE A 4 8.29 -34.24 33.04
C PHE A 4 7.65 -33.61 34.29
N ASP A 5 8.35 -32.70 34.96
CA ASP A 5 7.83 -31.94 36.11
C ASP A 5 7.25 -30.58 35.61
N PRO A 6 5.93 -30.29 35.86
CA PRO A 6 5.27 -29.09 35.34
C PRO A 6 5.30 -27.86 36.29
N THR A 7 6.16 -27.79 37.31
CA THR A 7 6.10 -26.77 38.36
C THR A 7 7.24 -25.75 38.40
N ARG A 8 7.68 -25.23 37.26
CA ARG A 8 8.49 -23.99 37.27
C ARG A 8 7.87 -22.90 36.41
N ARG A 9 6.81 -22.31 36.92
CA ARG A 9 6.29 -21.01 36.45
C ARG A 9 7.06 -19.89 37.15
N GLY A 10 8.05 -19.36 36.50
CA GLY A 10 8.63 -18.07 36.85
C GLY A 10 7.89 -16.94 36.12
N PHE A 11 6.79 -16.48 36.66
CA PHE A 11 6.15 -15.24 36.26
C PHE A 11 6.91 -14.07 36.88
N LEU A 12 7.68 -13.34 36.10
CA LEU A 12 8.11 -12.00 36.49
C LEU A 12 6.96 -11.03 36.19
N GLY A 13 6.19 -10.73 37.23
CA GLY A 13 5.18 -9.70 37.19
C GLY A 13 5.83 -8.32 37.08
N PHE A 14 5.54 -7.58 36.02
CA PHE A 14 5.65 -6.14 36.02
C PHE A 14 4.28 -5.56 36.39
N ALA A 15 4.14 -5.24 37.68
CA ALA A 15 3.09 -4.35 38.16
C ALA A 15 3.58 -2.92 37.92
N ALA A 16 3.18 -2.30 36.81
CA ALA A 16 3.18 -0.85 36.65
C ALA A 16 1.71 -0.42 36.55
N GLY A 17 1.20 0.10 37.67
CA GLY A 17 -0.08 0.76 37.71
C GLY A 17 -0.03 2.06 36.89
N ALA A 18 -0.48 1.99 35.66
CA ALA A 18 -0.88 3.16 34.90
C ALA A 18 -2.41 3.18 34.89
N LEU A 19 -3.00 4.24 35.46
CA LEU A 19 -4.38 4.57 35.20
C LEU A 19 -4.57 4.70 33.71
N ALA A 20 -5.07 3.64 33.07
CA ALA A 20 -5.57 3.71 31.72
C ALA A 20 -6.86 4.55 31.77
N LEU A 21 -6.77 5.84 31.43
CA LEU A 21 -7.92 6.53 30.87
C LEU A 21 -8.29 5.70 29.64
N ALA A 22 -9.36 4.93 29.75
CA ALA A 22 -9.97 4.27 28.62
C ALA A 22 -10.38 5.37 27.63
N ALA A 23 -9.60 5.55 26.60
CA ALA A 23 -10.00 6.34 25.44
C ALA A 23 -11.22 5.62 24.89
N MET A 24 -12.39 6.24 25.04
CA MET A 24 -13.60 5.75 24.36
C MET A 24 -13.26 5.65 22.87
N PRO A 25 -13.61 4.53 22.21
CA PRO A 25 -13.45 4.43 20.77
C PRO A 25 -14.19 5.62 20.18
N ARG A 26 -13.47 6.50 19.49
CA ARG A 26 -14.09 7.52 18.67
C ARG A 26 -14.84 6.75 17.60
N ILE A 27 -16.17 6.73 17.70
CA ILE A 27 -17.03 6.40 16.58
C ILE A 27 -16.78 7.55 15.60
N VAL A 28 -15.84 7.35 14.69
CA VAL A 28 -15.71 8.20 13.50
C VAL A 28 -16.97 7.88 12.72
N GLY A 29 -17.96 8.78 12.78
CA GLY A 29 -19.17 8.62 11.98
C GLY A 29 -18.75 8.37 10.54
N ALA A 30 -19.44 7.43 9.86
CA ALA A 30 -19.14 7.12 8.46
C ALA A 30 -19.01 8.44 7.68
N ALA A 31 -17.87 8.63 7.04
CA ALA A 31 -17.64 9.81 6.19
C ALA A 31 -18.78 9.93 5.18
N PRO A 32 -19.22 11.14 4.84
CA PRO A 32 -20.29 11.31 3.87
C PRO A 32 -19.90 10.60 2.58
N ARG A 33 -20.78 9.71 2.11
CA ARG A 33 -20.60 8.96 0.87
C ARG A 33 -20.29 9.94 -0.25
N ARG A 34 -19.13 9.80 -0.88
CA ARG A 34 -18.76 10.53 -2.10
C ARG A 34 -18.82 9.56 -3.26
N ASP A 35 -19.73 9.81 -4.18
CA ASP A 35 -19.81 9.06 -5.43
C ASP A 35 -18.94 9.79 -6.46
N TYR A 36 -17.70 9.30 -6.64
CA TYR A 36 -16.81 9.81 -7.68
C TYR A 36 -17.17 9.22 -9.04
N THR A 37 -17.06 10.05 -10.09
CA THR A 37 -17.13 9.57 -11.47
C THR A 37 -15.81 8.86 -11.79
N VAL A 38 -15.86 7.55 -11.95
CA VAL A 38 -14.69 6.78 -12.42
C VAL A 38 -14.58 6.93 -13.93
N LYS A 39 -13.49 7.56 -14.37
CA LYS A 39 -13.10 7.71 -15.78
C LYS A 39 -12.33 6.49 -16.24
N GLN A 40 -12.22 6.29 -17.56
CA GLN A 40 -11.41 5.23 -18.15
C GLN A 40 -10.43 5.82 -19.15
N ILE A 41 -9.19 5.30 -19.15
CA ILE A 41 -8.16 5.71 -20.11
C ILE A 41 -7.28 4.53 -20.50
N THR A 42 -6.95 4.44 -21.78
CA THR A 42 -5.97 3.47 -22.26
C THR A 42 -4.55 3.94 -21.91
N ALA A 43 -3.84 3.14 -21.13
CA ALA A 43 -2.49 3.40 -20.67
C ALA A 43 -1.64 2.11 -20.71
N GLY A 44 -0.66 2.06 -21.58
CA GLY A 44 0.18 0.89 -21.75
C GLY A 44 -0.62 -0.37 -22.11
N VAL A 45 -0.57 -1.38 -21.23
CA VAL A 45 -1.26 -2.67 -21.42
C VAL A 45 -2.65 -2.71 -20.79
N LEU A 46 -3.07 -1.62 -20.18
CA LEU A 46 -4.30 -1.51 -19.41
C LEU A 46 -5.24 -0.45 -20.00
N ASP A 47 -6.53 -0.67 -19.80
CA ASP A 47 -7.54 0.36 -19.72
C ASP A 47 -7.78 0.64 -18.25
N ILE A 48 -7.28 1.78 -17.76
CA ILE A 48 -7.24 2.10 -16.33
C ILE A 48 -8.48 2.90 -15.93
N GLY A 49 -9.19 2.40 -14.93
CA GLY A 49 -10.22 3.16 -14.21
C GLY A 49 -9.59 4.07 -13.18
N TYR A 50 -10.01 5.34 -13.13
CA TYR A 50 -9.43 6.31 -12.21
C TYR A 50 -10.40 7.43 -11.83
N VAL A 51 -10.23 7.99 -10.65
CA VAL A 51 -10.84 9.25 -10.22
C VAL A 51 -9.88 10.38 -10.57
N ASP A 52 -10.43 11.55 -10.97
CA ASP A 52 -9.66 12.73 -11.36
C ASP A 52 -10.44 13.99 -10.95
N GLU A 53 -10.03 14.58 -9.84
CA GLU A 53 -10.70 15.68 -9.17
C GLU A 53 -9.80 16.91 -9.01
N GLY A 54 -10.38 18.08 -9.09
CA GLY A 54 -9.66 19.34 -8.93
C GLY A 54 -8.85 19.77 -10.15
N SER A 55 -7.95 20.72 -9.93
CA SER A 55 -7.08 21.28 -10.95
C SER A 55 -5.78 21.78 -10.33
N GLY A 56 -4.73 22.00 -11.15
CA GLY A 56 -3.42 22.46 -10.68
C GLY A 56 -2.36 21.37 -10.69
N PRO A 57 -1.31 21.47 -9.85
CA PRO A 57 -0.25 20.47 -9.78
C PRO A 57 -0.79 19.09 -9.44
N ALA A 58 -0.34 18.07 -10.18
CA ALA A 58 -0.88 16.72 -10.07
C ALA A 58 -0.36 15.99 -8.82
N VAL A 59 -1.27 15.28 -8.14
CA VAL A 59 -1.00 14.33 -7.07
C VAL A 59 -1.63 13.00 -7.48
N ILE A 60 -0.83 11.93 -7.51
CA ILE A 60 -1.28 10.56 -7.78
C ILE A 60 -1.30 9.79 -6.46
N LEU A 61 -2.46 9.26 -6.09
CA LEU A 61 -2.67 8.51 -4.86
C LEU A 61 -2.87 7.03 -5.20
N LEU A 62 -2.02 6.17 -4.62
CA LEU A 62 -1.93 4.76 -4.96
C LEU A 62 -2.34 3.90 -3.77
N HIS A 63 -3.41 3.14 -3.93
CA HIS A 63 -3.88 2.19 -2.93
C HIS A 63 -3.03 0.91 -2.90
N GLY A 64 -3.33 0.02 -1.96
CA GLY A 64 -2.70 -1.28 -1.83
C GLY A 64 -3.69 -2.44 -1.86
N TRP A 65 -3.23 -3.60 -1.41
CA TRP A 65 -4.06 -4.79 -1.23
C TRP A 65 -4.31 -5.01 0.28
N PRO A 66 -5.51 -5.38 0.66
CA PRO A 66 -6.77 -5.49 -0.11
C PRO A 66 -7.64 -4.23 0.04
N TYR A 67 -7.25 -3.16 -0.62
CA TYR A 67 -7.91 -1.86 -0.59
C TYR A 67 -8.18 -1.36 -2.01
N ASP A 68 -8.76 -0.16 -2.14
CA ASP A 68 -9.07 0.43 -3.43
C ASP A 68 -9.02 1.97 -3.41
N ILE A 69 -9.61 2.62 -4.42
CA ILE A 69 -9.64 4.08 -4.52
C ILE A 69 -10.33 4.76 -3.34
N HIS A 70 -11.28 4.08 -2.68
CA HIS A 70 -12.03 4.61 -1.54
C HIS A 70 -11.19 4.82 -0.29
N SER A 71 -9.97 4.28 -0.23
CA SER A 71 -9.00 4.65 0.80
C SER A 71 -8.70 6.15 0.82
N TYR A 72 -9.00 6.86 -0.25
CA TYR A 72 -8.69 8.28 -0.39
C TYR A 72 -9.92 9.19 -0.39
N ASP A 73 -11.12 8.68 -0.09
CA ASP A 73 -12.38 9.46 -0.13
C ASP A 73 -12.30 10.75 0.70
N GLU A 74 -11.64 10.72 1.85
CA GLU A 74 -11.46 11.89 2.71
C GLU A 74 -10.20 12.70 2.38
N VAL A 75 -9.20 12.09 1.77
CA VAL A 75 -7.94 12.76 1.38
C VAL A 75 -8.14 13.65 0.15
N ILE A 76 -8.88 13.16 -0.86
CA ILE A 76 -9.13 13.88 -2.11
C ILE A 76 -9.60 15.33 -1.86
N PRO A 77 -10.69 15.58 -1.09
CA PRO A 77 -11.19 16.94 -0.89
C PRO A 77 -10.20 17.84 -0.16
N LEU A 78 -9.37 17.29 0.73
CA LEU A 78 -8.37 18.06 1.46
C LEU A 78 -7.29 18.60 0.50
N LEU A 79 -6.87 17.79 -0.47
CA LEU A 79 -5.87 18.18 -1.47
C LEU A 79 -6.47 19.09 -2.56
N VAL A 80 -7.69 18.81 -3.03
CA VAL A 80 -8.41 19.65 -4.00
C VAL A 80 -8.65 21.05 -3.44
N ALA A 81 -9.04 21.16 -2.17
CA ALA A 81 -9.22 22.45 -1.50
C ALA A 81 -7.92 23.27 -1.39
N LYS A 82 -6.77 22.64 -1.59
CA LYS A 82 -5.45 23.31 -1.63
C LYS A 82 -4.93 23.53 -3.06
N GLY A 83 -5.79 23.36 -4.06
CA GLY A 83 -5.49 23.66 -5.46
C GLY A 83 -4.68 22.58 -6.16
N HIS A 84 -4.82 21.33 -5.77
CA HIS A 84 -4.20 20.19 -6.45
C HIS A 84 -5.20 19.46 -7.36
N ARG A 85 -4.71 18.93 -8.49
CA ARG A 85 -5.39 17.92 -9.27
C ARG A 85 -5.04 16.55 -8.68
N VAL A 86 -6.04 15.81 -8.20
CA VAL A 86 -5.87 14.51 -7.52
C VAL A 86 -6.34 13.40 -8.42
N ILE A 87 -5.46 12.43 -8.68
CA ILE A 87 -5.70 11.28 -9.54
C ILE A 87 -5.55 10.02 -8.70
N VAL A 88 -6.59 9.19 -8.68
CA VAL A 88 -6.61 7.95 -7.91
C VAL A 88 -6.96 6.80 -8.84
N PRO A 89 -5.98 6.06 -9.39
CA PRO A 89 -6.25 4.93 -10.25
C PRO A 89 -6.61 3.67 -9.45
N TYR A 90 -7.48 2.85 -10.00
CA TYR A 90 -7.49 1.44 -9.65
C TYR A 90 -6.24 0.77 -10.19
N LEU A 91 -5.48 0.13 -9.32
CA LEU A 91 -4.33 -0.66 -9.74
C LEU A 91 -4.75 -1.85 -10.62
N ARG A 92 -3.79 -2.48 -11.31
CA ARG A 92 -4.04 -3.71 -12.08
C ARG A 92 -4.73 -4.77 -11.22
N GLY A 93 -5.81 -5.36 -11.73
CA GLY A 93 -6.60 -6.36 -11.00
C GLY A 93 -7.60 -5.78 -10.00
N PHE A 94 -7.89 -4.46 -10.05
CA PHE A 94 -8.87 -3.81 -9.17
C PHE A 94 -9.91 -3.01 -9.94
N GLY A 95 -11.09 -2.92 -9.36
CA GLY A 95 -12.19 -2.09 -9.84
C GLY A 95 -12.48 -2.24 -11.33
N SER A 96 -12.54 -1.14 -12.04
CA SER A 96 -12.80 -1.12 -13.48
C SER A 96 -11.56 -1.20 -14.37
N THR A 97 -10.34 -1.28 -13.81
CA THR A 97 -9.11 -1.47 -14.60
C THR A 97 -9.11 -2.84 -15.27
N ARG A 98 -8.80 -2.89 -16.57
CA ARG A 98 -8.80 -4.12 -17.38
C ARG A 98 -7.54 -4.24 -18.21
N PHE A 99 -7.09 -5.48 -18.41
CA PHE A 99 -6.04 -5.74 -19.40
C PHE A 99 -6.64 -5.65 -20.81
N ARG A 100 -5.96 -4.94 -21.71
CA ARG A 100 -6.37 -4.73 -23.10
C ARG A 100 -6.30 -6.00 -23.95
N SER A 101 -5.46 -6.95 -23.53
CA SER A 101 -5.32 -8.23 -24.23
C SER A 101 -5.43 -9.41 -23.26
N ARG A 102 -6.12 -10.45 -23.72
CA ARG A 102 -6.19 -11.73 -22.98
C ARG A 102 -4.84 -12.43 -22.91
N SER A 103 -3.93 -12.15 -23.85
CA SER A 103 -2.58 -12.73 -23.89
C SER A 103 -1.59 -12.02 -22.95
N THR A 104 -1.92 -10.85 -22.41
CA THR A 104 -1.07 -10.18 -21.43
C THR A 104 -1.01 -10.99 -20.12
N VAL A 105 0.17 -11.27 -19.63
CA VAL A 105 0.35 -12.01 -18.38
C VAL A 105 -0.24 -11.23 -17.20
N ARG A 106 -1.01 -11.93 -16.36
CA ARG A 106 -1.58 -11.35 -15.11
C ARG A 106 -0.52 -11.32 -14.03
N ASN A 107 0.42 -10.43 -14.24
CA ASN A 107 1.60 -10.32 -13.40
C ASN A 107 1.45 -9.16 -12.41
N GLY A 108 1.74 -9.44 -11.13
CA GLY A 108 1.71 -8.48 -10.03
C GLY A 108 3.11 -8.09 -9.54
N GLN A 109 4.18 -8.23 -10.35
CA GLN A 109 5.52 -7.82 -9.94
C GLN A 109 5.64 -6.30 -9.79
N GLN A 110 6.54 -5.85 -8.94
CA GLN A 110 6.62 -4.45 -8.53
C GLN A 110 6.94 -3.48 -9.66
N ALA A 111 7.84 -3.83 -10.57
CA ALA A 111 8.19 -2.98 -11.71
C ALA A 111 7.01 -2.79 -12.67
N ALA A 112 6.16 -3.80 -12.84
CA ALA A 112 5.00 -3.73 -13.70
C ALA A 112 3.97 -2.70 -13.19
N MET A 113 3.74 -2.63 -11.86
CA MET A 113 2.85 -1.64 -11.25
C MET A 113 3.40 -0.21 -11.42
N ALA A 114 4.70 -0.01 -11.28
CA ALA A 114 5.32 1.29 -11.48
C ALA A 114 5.24 1.75 -12.95
N VAL A 115 5.44 0.83 -13.90
CA VAL A 115 5.27 1.09 -15.34
C VAL A 115 3.83 1.48 -15.66
N ASP A 116 2.82 0.90 -15.00
CA ASP A 116 1.42 1.30 -15.19
C ASP A 116 1.20 2.77 -14.77
N VAL A 117 1.82 3.21 -13.67
CA VAL A 117 1.71 4.60 -13.21
C VAL A 117 2.36 5.56 -14.22
N ILE A 118 3.54 5.21 -14.75
CA ILE A 118 4.19 6.02 -15.80
C ILE A 118 3.32 6.07 -17.06
N ALA A 119 2.77 4.92 -17.50
CA ALA A 119 1.87 4.87 -18.64
C ALA A 119 0.59 5.69 -18.43
N LEU A 120 0.05 5.70 -17.21
CA LEU A 120 -1.09 6.55 -16.84
C LEU A 120 -0.72 8.03 -16.93
N MET A 121 0.44 8.42 -16.40
CA MET A 121 0.94 9.79 -16.49
C MET A 121 1.08 10.25 -17.95
N ASP A 122 1.63 9.39 -18.81
CA ASP A 122 1.78 9.68 -20.25
C ASP A 122 0.41 9.85 -20.92
N ALA A 123 -0.53 8.95 -20.65
CA ALA A 123 -1.88 9.01 -21.22
C ALA A 123 -2.65 10.27 -20.76
N LEU A 124 -2.44 10.72 -19.52
CA LEU A 124 -3.05 11.93 -18.95
C LEU A 124 -2.26 13.22 -19.27
N ARG A 125 -1.12 13.12 -19.97
CA ARG A 125 -0.19 14.21 -20.27
C ARG A 125 0.31 14.93 -19.02
N ILE A 126 0.68 14.13 -18.02
CA ILE A 126 1.25 14.60 -16.76
C ILE A 126 2.76 14.43 -16.81
N ASP A 127 3.50 15.52 -16.91
CA ASP A 127 4.96 15.47 -16.93
C ASP A 127 5.54 15.06 -15.59
N LYS A 128 5.05 15.68 -14.51
CA LYS A 128 5.47 15.40 -13.14
C LYS A 128 4.28 15.40 -12.19
N ALA A 129 4.37 14.57 -11.16
CA ALA A 129 3.38 14.52 -10.09
C ALA A 129 4.02 14.27 -8.73
N VAL A 130 3.35 14.64 -7.66
CA VAL A 130 3.57 14.00 -6.36
C VAL A 130 3.00 12.60 -6.44
N VAL A 131 3.78 11.59 -6.04
CA VAL A 131 3.29 10.21 -6.00
C VAL A 131 3.22 9.77 -4.54
N ALA A 132 2.04 9.43 -4.07
CA ALA A 132 1.81 9.05 -2.69
C ALA A 132 1.03 7.74 -2.60
N GLY A 133 1.27 6.95 -1.54
CA GLY A 133 0.57 5.70 -1.40
C GLY A 133 0.84 4.97 -0.09
N PHE A 134 0.14 3.85 0.07
CA PHE A 134 0.35 2.89 1.15
C PHE A 134 0.37 1.47 0.59
N ASP A 135 0.93 0.53 1.31
CA ASP A 135 1.06 -0.89 0.91
C ASP A 135 1.70 -1.06 -0.49
N TRP A 136 1.03 -1.72 -1.46
CA TRP A 136 1.50 -1.82 -2.84
C TRP A 136 1.66 -0.43 -3.49
N GLY A 137 0.78 0.51 -3.14
CA GLY A 137 0.86 1.88 -3.61
C GLY A 137 2.12 2.59 -3.11
N ALA A 138 2.50 2.40 -1.84
CA ALA A 138 3.75 2.95 -1.31
C ALA A 138 4.99 2.34 -1.98
N ARG A 139 4.98 1.02 -2.22
CA ARG A 139 6.04 0.35 -2.98
C ARG A 139 6.14 0.93 -4.39
N THR A 140 5.01 1.09 -5.06
CA THR A 140 4.95 1.67 -6.40
C THR A 140 5.46 3.10 -6.41
N ALA A 141 5.09 3.93 -5.42
CA ALA A 141 5.58 5.30 -5.27
C ALA A 141 7.11 5.33 -5.05
N ASN A 142 7.66 4.45 -4.21
CA ASN A 142 9.11 4.31 -4.03
C ASN A 142 9.82 4.00 -5.36
N ILE A 143 9.26 3.10 -6.15
CA ILE A 143 9.85 2.67 -7.42
C ILE A 143 9.79 3.78 -8.46
N VAL A 144 8.67 4.48 -8.57
CA VAL A 144 8.53 5.66 -9.46
C VAL A 144 9.55 6.73 -9.08
N ALA A 145 9.66 7.05 -7.79
CA ALA A 145 10.61 8.05 -7.29
C ALA A 145 12.08 7.64 -7.49
N ALA A 146 12.39 6.34 -7.42
CA ALA A 146 13.75 5.84 -7.60
C ALA A 146 14.18 5.71 -9.07
N LEU A 147 13.27 5.23 -9.94
CA LEU A 147 13.62 4.92 -11.33
C LEU A 147 13.25 6.03 -12.33
N TRP A 148 12.33 6.90 -11.99
CA TRP A 148 11.87 8.06 -12.80
C TRP A 148 11.79 9.33 -11.95
N PRO A 149 12.91 9.76 -11.32
CA PRO A 149 12.90 10.97 -10.47
C PRO A 149 12.49 12.23 -11.24
N GLU A 150 12.72 12.27 -12.56
CA GLU A 150 12.27 13.36 -13.44
C GLU A 150 10.74 13.44 -13.59
N ARG A 151 10.03 12.33 -13.30
CA ARG A 151 8.55 12.25 -13.35
C ARG A 151 7.91 12.46 -11.96
N CYS A 152 8.72 12.49 -10.91
CA CYS A 152 8.26 12.55 -9.52
C CYS A 152 8.70 13.89 -8.89
N THR A 153 7.74 14.76 -8.56
CA THR A 153 8.03 16.03 -7.89
C THR A 153 8.41 15.79 -6.42
N ALA A 154 7.71 14.90 -5.75
CA ALA A 154 7.93 14.50 -4.38
C ALA A 154 7.20 13.16 -4.10
N MET A 155 7.55 12.49 -3.01
CA MET A 155 6.99 11.18 -2.67
C MET A 155 6.52 11.13 -1.21
N VAL A 156 5.33 10.52 -1.00
CA VAL A 156 4.87 10.12 0.35
C VAL A 156 4.60 8.62 0.35
N ALA A 157 5.21 7.89 1.28
CA ALA A 157 5.03 6.45 1.40
C ALA A 157 4.73 6.03 2.84
N VAL A 158 3.61 5.33 3.04
CA VAL A 158 3.35 4.63 4.30
C VAL A 158 4.25 3.41 4.40
N SER A 159 4.73 3.11 5.60
CA SER A 159 5.64 1.99 5.93
C SER A 159 7.06 2.10 5.35
N GLY A 160 7.45 3.27 4.85
CA GLY A 160 8.84 3.58 4.54
C GLY A 160 9.32 3.18 3.15
N TYR A 161 10.52 2.59 3.05
CA TYR A 161 11.12 2.12 1.81
C TYR A 161 10.73 0.66 1.56
N LEU A 162 9.89 0.43 0.57
CA LEU A 162 9.23 -0.87 0.33
C LEU A 162 9.65 -1.56 -0.99
N VAL A 163 10.72 -1.10 -1.65
CA VAL A 163 11.25 -1.84 -2.81
C VAL A 163 11.60 -3.25 -2.38
N ALA A 164 10.98 -4.25 -3.00
CA ALA A 164 11.19 -5.63 -2.63
C ALA A 164 12.60 -6.11 -3.05
N ASP A 165 13.30 -6.70 -2.10
CA ASP A 165 14.52 -7.44 -2.32
C ASP A 165 14.18 -8.94 -2.25
N LEU A 166 14.15 -9.61 -3.42
CA LEU A 166 13.76 -11.02 -3.50
C LEU A 166 14.74 -11.94 -2.76
N LYS A 167 16.02 -11.55 -2.65
CA LYS A 167 17.02 -12.34 -1.91
C LYS A 167 16.76 -12.21 -0.41
N ALA A 168 16.53 -10.98 0.08
CA ALA A 168 16.21 -10.76 1.48
C ALA A 168 14.89 -11.40 1.89
N ASN A 169 13.92 -11.49 0.98
CA ASN A 169 12.64 -12.17 1.25
C ASN A 169 12.76 -13.70 1.43
N LEU A 170 13.89 -14.30 1.09
CA LEU A 170 14.17 -15.73 1.35
C LEU A 170 14.69 -15.98 2.76
N GLU A 171 15.15 -14.94 3.46
CA GLU A 171 15.61 -15.05 4.83
C GLU A 171 14.41 -15.05 5.79
N PRO A 172 14.32 -16.01 6.69
CA PRO A 172 13.17 -16.13 7.59
C PRO A 172 13.16 -14.99 8.62
N LEU A 173 11.97 -14.51 8.92
CA LEU A 173 11.74 -13.57 10.02
C LEU A 173 11.55 -14.32 11.35
N PRO A 174 11.61 -13.64 12.51
CA PRO A 174 11.20 -14.24 13.76
C PRO A 174 9.76 -14.77 13.71
N PRO A 175 9.43 -15.89 14.36
CA PRO A 175 8.12 -16.55 14.22
C PRO A 175 6.89 -15.66 14.44
N ALA A 176 6.98 -14.70 15.36
CA ALA A 176 5.87 -13.75 15.60
C ALA A 176 5.64 -12.80 14.42
N ALA A 177 6.70 -12.42 13.71
CA ALA A 177 6.58 -11.59 12.49
C ALA A 177 6.04 -12.42 11.32
N GLU A 178 6.51 -13.69 11.18
CA GLU A 178 5.98 -14.62 10.15
C GLU A 178 4.48 -14.87 10.34
N LEU A 179 4.01 -14.95 11.58
CA LEU A 179 2.59 -15.09 11.88
C LEU A 179 1.78 -13.89 11.33
N GLY A 180 2.31 -12.68 11.37
CA GLY A 180 1.66 -11.50 10.79
C GLY A 180 1.53 -11.58 9.27
N TRP A 181 2.42 -12.32 8.60
CA TRP A 181 2.46 -12.49 7.15
C TRP A 181 1.95 -13.85 6.67
N TRP A 182 1.20 -14.59 7.50
CA TRP A 182 0.72 -15.96 7.25
C TRP A 182 0.05 -16.14 5.88
N TYR A 183 -0.65 -15.12 5.39
CA TYR A 183 -1.38 -15.17 4.13
C TYR A 183 -0.46 -15.29 2.91
N GLN A 184 0.79 -14.84 2.99
CA GLN A 184 1.76 -15.01 1.90
C GLN A 184 2.06 -16.49 1.68
N TYR A 185 2.21 -17.27 2.76
CA TYR A 185 2.41 -18.73 2.69
C TYR A 185 1.13 -19.45 2.25
N TYR A 186 -0.02 -18.93 2.67
CA TYR A 186 -1.29 -19.47 2.19
C TYR A 186 -1.41 -19.30 0.68
N PHE A 187 -1.10 -18.12 0.14
CA PHE A 187 -1.13 -17.82 -1.29
C PHE A 187 -0.05 -18.56 -2.09
N ALA A 188 1.03 -18.99 -1.48
CA ALA A 188 2.04 -19.84 -2.10
C ALA A 188 1.47 -21.18 -2.59
N THR A 189 0.41 -21.68 -1.92
CA THR A 189 -0.22 -22.97 -2.20
C THR A 189 -1.39 -22.87 -3.17
N GLU A 190 -1.72 -24.00 -3.84
CA GLU A 190 -2.94 -24.08 -4.65
C GLU A 190 -4.21 -24.04 -3.79
N ARG A 191 -4.15 -24.57 -2.55
CA ARG A 191 -5.23 -24.44 -1.56
C ARG A 191 -5.51 -22.96 -1.27
N GLY A 192 -4.45 -22.16 -1.08
CA GLY A 192 -4.58 -20.72 -0.82
C GLY A 192 -5.18 -19.96 -2.00
N ARG A 193 -4.73 -20.25 -3.23
CA ARG A 193 -5.30 -19.66 -4.43
C ARG A 193 -6.81 -19.93 -4.55
N ARG A 194 -7.22 -21.20 -4.37
CA ARG A 194 -8.63 -21.59 -4.42
C ARG A 194 -9.45 -20.99 -3.28
N GLY A 195 -8.87 -20.97 -2.07
CA GLY A 195 -9.53 -20.41 -0.90
C GLY A 195 -9.77 -18.91 -1.04
N TYR A 196 -8.77 -18.18 -1.55
CA TYR A 196 -8.91 -16.75 -1.83
C TYR A 196 -9.96 -16.49 -2.93
N ALA A 197 -9.92 -17.24 -4.03
CA ALA A 197 -10.89 -17.12 -5.11
C ALA A 197 -12.34 -17.39 -4.67
N ALA A 198 -12.53 -18.30 -3.71
CA ALA A 198 -13.86 -18.63 -3.20
C ALA A 198 -14.38 -17.66 -2.15
N ASN A 199 -13.49 -16.93 -1.45
CA ASN A 199 -13.83 -16.13 -0.27
C ASN A 199 -13.11 -14.78 -0.27
N THR A 200 -12.98 -14.12 -1.43
CA THR A 200 -12.17 -12.90 -1.59
C THR A 200 -12.57 -11.79 -0.63
N HIS A 201 -13.87 -11.49 -0.51
CA HIS A 201 -14.39 -10.43 0.36
C HIS A 201 -14.17 -10.75 1.84
N GLU A 202 -14.53 -11.97 2.27
CA GLU A 202 -14.35 -12.37 3.68
C GLU A 202 -12.88 -12.37 4.08
N PHE A 203 -12.01 -12.83 3.16
CA PHE A 203 -10.59 -12.83 3.37
C PHE A 203 -10.05 -11.40 3.50
N ALA A 204 -10.42 -10.51 2.59
CA ALA A 204 -10.03 -9.11 2.63
C ALA A 204 -10.49 -8.42 3.93
N LYS A 205 -11.74 -8.66 4.36
CA LYS A 205 -12.28 -8.13 5.61
C LYS A 205 -11.52 -8.62 6.84
N LEU A 206 -11.11 -9.90 6.83
CA LEU A 206 -10.24 -10.45 7.87
C LEU A 206 -8.88 -9.72 7.91
N ILE A 207 -8.26 -9.49 6.74
CA ILE A 207 -6.99 -8.75 6.68
C ILE A 207 -7.15 -7.33 7.21
N TRP A 208 -8.23 -6.60 6.86
CA TRP A 208 -8.49 -5.26 7.41
C TRP A 208 -8.50 -5.27 8.94
N LYS A 209 -9.25 -6.23 9.54
CA LYS A 209 -9.35 -6.36 10.99
C LYS A 209 -8.01 -6.68 11.66
N LEU A 210 -7.20 -7.52 11.03
CA LEU A 210 -5.90 -7.91 11.57
C LEU A 210 -4.85 -6.79 11.40
N ALA A 211 -4.90 -6.07 10.28
CA ALA A 211 -3.95 -5.01 9.97
C ALA A 211 -4.27 -3.67 10.66
N SER A 212 -5.54 -3.44 11.01
CA SER A 212 -6.02 -2.22 11.67
C SER A 212 -6.95 -2.54 12.84
N PRO A 213 -6.45 -3.21 13.89
CA PRO A 213 -7.30 -3.72 14.98
C PRO A 213 -7.99 -2.63 15.79
N SER A 214 -7.46 -1.40 15.78
CA SER A 214 -8.04 -0.25 16.48
C SER A 214 -9.04 0.54 15.63
N TRP A 215 -9.16 0.21 14.34
CA TRP A 215 -10.04 0.92 13.42
C TRP A 215 -11.45 0.32 13.42
N ALA A 216 -12.42 1.10 13.89
CA ALA A 216 -13.83 0.71 13.91
C ALA A 216 -14.54 1.08 12.60
N PHE A 217 -14.21 0.40 11.50
CA PHE A 217 -14.93 0.53 10.24
C PHE A 217 -16.24 -0.26 10.27
N ASP A 218 -17.26 0.25 9.61
CA ASP A 218 -18.53 -0.45 9.41
C ASP A 218 -18.54 -1.31 8.13
N ASP A 219 -19.55 -2.16 8.02
CA ASP A 219 -19.70 -3.04 6.86
C ASP A 219 -19.88 -2.24 5.56
N ALA A 220 -20.56 -1.10 5.60
CA ALA A 220 -20.76 -0.28 4.41
C ALA A 220 -19.44 0.31 3.88
N THR A 221 -18.55 0.70 4.76
CA THR A 221 -17.19 1.16 4.40
C THR A 221 -16.40 0.04 3.73
N PHE A 222 -16.43 -1.17 4.29
CA PHE A 222 -15.75 -2.31 3.71
C PHE A 222 -16.34 -2.72 2.35
N GLU A 223 -17.66 -2.90 2.27
CA GLU A 223 -18.33 -3.38 1.04
C GLU A 223 -18.13 -2.42 -0.15
N ARG A 224 -17.99 -1.14 0.12
CA ARG A 224 -17.66 -0.14 -0.92
C ARG A 224 -16.32 -0.43 -1.59
N SER A 225 -15.29 -0.73 -0.81
CA SER A 225 -13.98 -1.13 -1.33
C SER A 225 -13.98 -2.55 -1.88
N ALA A 226 -14.73 -3.46 -1.26
CA ALA A 226 -14.78 -4.87 -1.65
C ALA A 226 -15.29 -5.08 -3.08
N ALA A 227 -16.17 -4.20 -3.58
CA ALA A 227 -16.64 -4.21 -4.96
C ALA A 227 -15.49 -4.14 -5.99
N ALA A 228 -14.36 -3.56 -5.64
CA ALA A 228 -13.19 -3.51 -6.52
C ALA A 228 -12.50 -4.88 -6.69
N PHE A 229 -12.72 -5.82 -5.78
CA PHE A 229 -12.15 -7.16 -5.80
C PHE A 229 -12.90 -8.12 -6.72
N ASP A 230 -14.09 -7.73 -7.22
CA ASP A 230 -14.85 -8.47 -8.22
C ASP A 230 -14.23 -8.34 -9.64
N ASN A 231 -13.12 -7.63 -9.76
CA ASN A 231 -12.35 -7.57 -10.99
C ASN A 231 -11.91 -8.99 -11.41
N PRO A 232 -12.16 -9.42 -12.67
CA PRO A 232 -11.89 -10.80 -13.11
C PRO A 232 -10.41 -11.19 -13.05
N ASP A 233 -9.50 -10.22 -13.01
CA ASP A 233 -8.07 -10.44 -12.94
C ASP A 233 -7.53 -10.35 -11.49
N HIS A 234 -8.38 -9.98 -10.52
CA HIS A 234 -7.96 -9.69 -9.15
C HIS A 234 -7.20 -10.84 -8.49
N VAL A 235 -7.82 -12.02 -8.44
CA VAL A 235 -7.20 -13.18 -7.80
C VAL A 235 -5.87 -13.55 -8.46
N ALA A 236 -5.80 -13.51 -9.80
CA ALA A 236 -4.59 -13.85 -10.52
C ALA A 236 -3.44 -12.86 -10.17
N ILE A 237 -3.74 -11.56 -10.15
CA ILE A 237 -2.75 -10.51 -9.82
C ILE A 237 -2.28 -10.63 -8.37
N VAL A 238 -3.19 -10.82 -7.41
CA VAL A 238 -2.85 -10.94 -5.98
C VAL A 238 -1.98 -12.17 -5.73
N ILE A 239 -2.40 -13.33 -6.23
CA ILE A 239 -1.65 -14.57 -6.06
C ILE A 239 -0.28 -14.47 -6.72
N HIS A 240 -0.20 -13.89 -7.92
CA HIS A 240 1.08 -13.69 -8.60
C HIS A 240 2.01 -12.77 -7.78
N ASN A 241 1.51 -11.64 -7.26
CA ASN A 241 2.33 -10.70 -6.47
C ASN A 241 3.01 -11.40 -5.30
N TYR A 242 2.25 -12.14 -4.50
CA TYR A 242 2.80 -12.80 -3.31
C TYR A 242 3.68 -14.00 -3.66
N ARG A 243 3.36 -14.79 -4.68
CA ARG A 243 4.25 -15.86 -5.16
C ARG A 243 5.55 -15.31 -5.73
N TRP A 244 5.48 -14.24 -6.52
CA TRP A 244 6.68 -13.59 -7.07
C TRP A 244 7.60 -13.06 -5.96
N ARG A 245 7.05 -12.44 -4.92
CA ARG A 245 7.81 -11.96 -3.76
C ARG A 245 8.51 -13.08 -2.99
N LEU A 246 7.99 -14.29 -3.03
CA LEU A 246 8.57 -15.50 -2.43
C LEU A 246 9.41 -16.31 -3.44
N SER A 247 9.68 -15.77 -4.63
CA SER A 247 10.39 -16.46 -5.72
C SER A 247 9.71 -17.76 -6.17
N LEU A 248 8.39 -17.85 -6.05
CA LEU A 248 7.55 -18.98 -6.45
C LEU A 248 6.79 -18.74 -7.76
N ALA A 249 6.97 -17.59 -8.39
CA ALA A 249 6.45 -17.26 -9.70
C ALA A 249 7.44 -16.38 -10.45
N ASP A 250 7.54 -16.60 -11.75
CA ASP A 250 8.39 -15.80 -12.62
C ASP A 250 7.75 -14.44 -12.92
N GLY A 251 8.57 -13.39 -13.07
CA GLY A 251 8.18 -12.13 -13.67
C GLY A 251 8.14 -12.18 -15.19
N GLU A 252 7.69 -11.10 -15.83
CA GLU A 252 7.78 -10.95 -17.29
C GLU A 252 9.15 -10.36 -17.67
N ARG A 253 9.81 -10.98 -18.65
CA ARG A 253 11.14 -10.58 -19.14
C ARG A 253 11.27 -9.12 -19.54
N ARG A 254 10.20 -8.49 -20.02
CA ARG A 254 10.21 -7.06 -20.36
C ARG A 254 10.49 -6.14 -19.19
N TYR A 255 10.37 -6.61 -17.96
CA TYR A 255 10.67 -5.86 -16.74
C TYR A 255 12.03 -6.24 -16.11
N ASP A 256 12.75 -7.23 -16.65
CA ASP A 256 14.00 -7.74 -16.05
C ASP A 256 15.04 -6.63 -15.83
N ALA A 257 15.20 -5.71 -16.78
CA ALA A 257 16.12 -4.59 -16.65
C ALA A 257 15.73 -3.61 -15.53
N LEU A 258 14.44 -3.43 -15.27
CA LEU A 258 13.93 -2.61 -14.14
C LEU A 258 14.09 -3.36 -12.83
N GLU A 259 13.74 -4.64 -12.78
CA GLU A 259 13.91 -5.47 -11.58
C GLU A 259 15.39 -5.58 -11.18
N ALA A 260 16.31 -5.68 -12.15
CA ALA A 260 17.75 -5.65 -11.86
C ALA A 260 18.21 -4.34 -11.20
N LYS A 261 17.67 -3.19 -11.66
CA LYS A 261 17.92 -1.89 -11.00
C LYS A 261 17.35 -1.86 -9.59
N LEU A 262 16.15 -2.41 -9.38
CA LEU A 262 15.50 -2.45 -8.08
C LEU A 262 16.21 -3.38 -7.10
N ALA A 263 16.70 -4.52 -7.59
CA ALA A 263 17.50 -5.47 -6.78
C ALA A 263 18.82 -4.87 -6.27
N ALA A 264 19.35 -3.84 -6.93
CA ALA A 264 20.50 -3.07 -6.43
C ALA A 264 20.14 -2.15 -5.24
N GLY A 265 18.86 -2.06 -4.88
CA GLY A 265 18.37 -1.25 -3.75
C GLY A 265 18.58 0.25 -3.96
N PRO A 266 18.07 0.84 -5.07
CA PRO A 266 18.34 2.23 -5.44
C PRO A 266 17.95 3.22 -4.36
N THR A 267 18.59 4.38 -4.33
CA THR A 267 18.23 5.49 -3.46
C THR A 267 17.16 6.38 -4.12
N ILE A 268 16.45 7.14 -3.30
CA ILE A 268 15.42 8.10 -3.72
C ILE A 268 15.95 9.50 -3.47
N GLY A 269 16.11 10.28 -4.54
CA GLY A 269 16.66 11.65 -4.50
C GLY A 269 15.60 12.74 -4.43
N VAL A 270 14.34 12.45 -4.71
CA VAL A 270 13.25 13.44 -4.64
C VAL A 270 12.87 13.73 -3.18
N PRO A 271 12.32 14.93 -2.87
CA PRO A 271 11.76 15.21 -1.54
C PRO A 271 10.79 14.12 -1.11
N SER A 272 10.96 13.59 0.09
CA SER A 272 10.21 12.41 0.53
C SER A 272 9.77 12.51 1.99
N ILE A 273 8.55 12.07 2.26
CA ILE A 273 8.04 11.82 3.61
C ILE A 273 7.61 10.37 3.71
N THR A 274 8.10 9.67 4.73
CA THR A 274 7.58 8.35 5.07
C THR A 274 6.73 8.42 6.33
N ILE A 275 5.67 7.62 6.37
CA ILE A 275 4.75 7.54 7.51
C ILE A 275 4.77 6.11 8.03
N GLY A 276 5.17 5.94 9.29
CA GLY A 276 5.02 4.69 10.01
C GLY A 276 3.73 4.68 10.81
N SER A 277 3.20 3.50 11.10
CA SER A 277 2.01 3.27 11.90
C SER A 277 2.23 2.14 12.90
N ASP A 278 1.22 1.80 13.68
CA ASP A 278 1.31 0.68 14.62
C ASP A 278 1.38 -0.68 13.90
N PHE A 279 0.93 -0.74 12.63
CA PHE A 279 0.96 -1.96 11.81
C PHE A 279 2.38 -2.46 11.54
N ASP A 280 3.30 -1.57 11.21
CA ASP A 280 4.66 -1.94 10.80
C ASP A 280 5.69 -1.85 11.94
N GLY A 281 5.26 -1.53 13.16
CA GLY A 281 6.12 -1.36 14.31
C GLY A 281 7.18 -0.26 14.10
N ALA A 282 6.85 0.77 13.33
CA ALA A 282 7.78 1.80 12.88
C ALA A 282 8.50 2.50 14.04
N ARG A 283 9.78 2.71 13.84
CA ARG A 283 10.62 3.47 14.77
C ARG A 283 10.46 4.97 14.53
N ALA A 284 10.32 5.71 15.59
CA ALA A 284 10.10 7.16 15.53
C ALA A 284 11.21 7.94 14.80
N ASP A 285 12.43 7.41 14.81
CA ASP A 285 13.61 8.05 14.22
C ASP A 285 13.75 7.83 12.70
N GLY A 286 12.95 6.96 12.10
CA GLY A 286 13.06 6.61 10.67
C GLY A 286 14.41 6.02 10.26
N ALA A 287 15.27 5.67 11.22
CA ALA A 287 16.65 5.26 10.96
C ALA A 287 16.78 4.05 10.04
N ALA A 288 15.79 3.15 10.05
CA ALA A 288 15.76 1.98 9.17
C ALA A 288 15.75 2.36 7.70
N TYR A 289 15.19 3.52 7.35
CA TYR A 289 14.99 3.95 5.97
C TYR A 289 15.88 5.10 5.54
N ALA A 290 16.41 5.90 6.48
CA ALA A 290 17.09 7.17 6.21
C ALA A 290 18.17 7.06 5.14
N LYS A 291 18.96 5.97 5.12
CA LYS A 291 20.04 5.74 4.15
C LYS A 291 19.55 5.54 2.72
N LYS A 292 18.26 5.28 2.52
CA LYS A 292 17.65 5.10 1.20
C LYS A 292 17.21 6.42 0.56
N PHE A 293 17.21 7.52 1.33
CA PHE A 293 16.78 8.84 0.87
C PHE A 293 17.98 9.78 0.84
N THR A 294 18.36 10.23 -0.36
CA THR A 294 19.49 11.15 -0.57
C THR A 294 19.06 12.60 -0.74
N GLY A 295 17.78 12.82 -1.00
CA GLY A 295 17.16 14.15 -1.00
C GLY A 295 16.64 14.58 0.37
N ARG A 296 15.84 15.66 0.40
CA ARG A 296 15.15 16.06 1.62
C ARG A 296 14.23 14.95 2.11
N TYR A 297 14.43 14.51 3.33
CA TYR A 297 13.69 13.39 3.90
C TYR A 297 13.20 13.70 5.31
N SER A 298 11.97 13.31 5.61
CA SER A 298 11.45 13.25 6.97
C SER A 298 10.62 11.99 7.20
N HIS A 299 10.51 11.59 8.45
CA HIS A 299 9.74 10.44 8.87
C HIS A 299 8.74 10.83 9.97
N ARG A 300 7.54 10.26 9.92
CA ARG A 300 6.47 10.45 10.90
C ARG A 300 5.98 9.11 11.40
N VAL A 301 5.56 9.06 12.66
CA VAL A 301 4.89 7.88 13.23
C VAL A 301 3.54 8.29 13.77
N LEU A 302 2.51 7.63 13.29
CA LEU A 302 1.12 7.79 13.74
C LEU A 302 0.78 6.65 14.70
N ARG A 303 0.52 6.99 15.96
CA ARG A 303 0.15 6.02 16.99
C ARG A 303 -1.36 5.83 17.06
N GLY A 304 -1.81 4.60 17.35
CA GLY A 304 -3.22 4.24 17.35
C GLY A 304 -3.82 4.11 15.95
N ILE A 305 -2.98 4.15 14.90
CA ILE A 305 -3.36 4.03 13.49
C ILE A 305 -2.78 2.72 12.94
N GLY A 306 -3.61 1.96 12.23
CA GLY A 306 -3.24 0.70 11.63
C GLY A 306 -2.66 0.87 10.22
N HIS A 307 -3.05 -0.04 9.34
CA HIS A 307 -2.45 -0.17 8.02
C HIS A 307 -2.97 0.84 6.98
N ASP A 308 -4.30 1.10 6.96
CA ASP A 308 -4.90 2.05 5.99
C ASP A 308 -4.83 3.49 6.53
N VAL A 309 -3.61 4.02 6.60
CA VAL A 309 -3.38 5.38 7.07
C VAL A 309 -4.23 6.43 6.35
N PRO A 310 -4.47 6.37 5.01
CA PRO A 310 -5.33 7.34 4.34
C PRO A 310 -6.78 7.35 4.85
N GLN A 311 -7.35 6.20 5.21
CA GLN A 311 -8.70 6.12 5.77
C GLN A 311 -8.73 6.35 7.29
N GLU A 312 -7.74 5.85 8.01
CA GLU A 312 -7.68 5.96 9.47
C GLU A 312 -7.25 7.35 9.95
N ALA A 313 -6.42 8.05 9.17
CA ALA A 313 -5.88 9.37 9.49
C ALA A 313 -5.76 10.28 8.23
N PRO A 314 -6.87 10.56 7.52
CA PRO A 314 -6.84 11.26 6.23
C PRO A 314 -6.19 12.64 6.29
N ALA A 315 -6.41 13.40 7.36
CA ALA A 315 -5.78 14.70 7.54
C ALA A 315 -4.25 14.60 7.66
N ALA A 316 -3.75 13.64 8.44
CA ALA A 316 -2.30 13.44 8.62
C ALA A 316 -1.62 13.00 7.32
N PHE A 317 -2.31 12.17 6.51
CA PHE A 317 -1.81 11.76 5.19
C PHE A 317 -1.81 12.94 4.21
N ALA A 318 -2.91 13.71 4.14
CA ALA A 318 -3.01 14.90 3.29
C ALA A 318 -1.97 15.95 3.67
N ASP A 319 -1.76 16.21 4.97
CA ASP A 319 -0.75 17.13 5.46
C ASP A 319 0.67 16.72 5.04
N ALA A 320 0.98 15.42 5.05
CA ALA A 320 2.26 14.92 4.56
C ALA A 320 2.45 15.22 3.06
N VAL A 321 1.40 15.01 2.24
CA VAL A 321 1.42 15.32 0.81
C VAL A 321 1.61 16.83 0.57
N LEU A 322 0.93 17.68 1.32
CA LEU A 322 1.03 19.13 1.20
C LEU A 322 2.39 19.67 1.67
N GLU A 323 2.95 19.08 2.73
CA GLU A 323 4.24 19.52 3.27
C GLU A 323 5.42 19.12 2.39
N VAL A 324 5.39 17.89 1.83
CA VAL A 324 6.51 17.43 0.99
C VAL A 324 6.73 18.32 -0.23
N VAL A 325 5.66 18.99 -0.72
CA VAL A 325 5.72 19.93 -1.85
C VAL A 325 6.23 21.32 -1.46
N ARG A 326 5.82 21.83 -0.27
CA ARG A 326 6.10 23.22 0.15
C ARG A 326 7.57 23.54 0.41
N GLY A 327 8.38 22.56 0.56
CA GLY A 327 9.80 22.73 0.89
C GLY A 327 10.72 22.54 -0.32
N GLY A 328 10.20 22.57 -1.54
CA GLY A 328 10.97 22.54 -2.80
C GLY A 328 11.20 23.94 -3.34
#